data_26ebf6af32970d69d24c0a28944d8253
#
_entry.id   26ebf6af32970d69d24c0a28944d8253
#
_cell.length_a   1.000
_cell.length_b   1.000
_cell.length_c   1.000
_cell.angle_alpha   90.00
_cell.angle_beta   90.00
_cell.angle_gamma   90.00
#
_symmetry.space_group_name_H-M   'P 1'
#
loop_
_entity.id
_entity.type
_entity.pdbx_description
1 polymer ?
#
loop_
_entity_poly.entity_id
_entity_poly.type
_entity_poly.pdbx_seq_one_letter_code
_entity_poly.pdbx_strand_id
1 'polypeptide(L)'
;MADVPTTFRALTLLYLDTYATRVSHVYVTLRHKLIALGHFWRFLAEQYPEITTSAAVVPAHGRAYIPYAIARARERQRGEDTGADLRPTAHVWLLEVRTFFADICTWATEPDSPFAPYAPRIVPLMRRDLVGIGFEKARARTQARITATVLDLEREMPTIRACALQHWKVATAALSLTPGDRRAVAAEAATFWDWALVELLVQSGLRIEEASELTTLDILKRQLADGRVYYLLHIKPSKFDRARVIPIGDGLGRVIAEII
;
A
#
# COMPACT_ATOMS: atom_id res chain seq x y z
N MET A 1 -14.33 12.82 0.72
CA MET A 1 -15.78 12.98 1.01
C MET A 1 -16.49 13.82 -0.05
N ALA A 2 -15.85 14.78 -0.73
CA ALA A 2 -16.49 15.56 -1.81
C ALA A 2 -17.13 14.68 -2.90
N ASP A 3 -16.53 13.55 -3.20
CA ASP A 3 -16.98 12.62 -4.24
C ASP A 3 -18.14 11.69 -3.84
N VAL A 4 -18.57 11.68 -2.59
CA VAL A 4 -19.69 10.86 -2.12
C VAL A 4 -20.96 11.69 -2.13
N PRO A 5 -22.03 11.26 -2.84
CA PRO A 5 -23.34 11.93 -2.81
C PRO A 5 -23.84 12.11 -1.37
N THR A 6 -24.50 13.23 -1.10
CA THR A 6 -24.92 13.62 0.25
C THR A 6 -25.72 12.52 0.95
N THR A 7 -26.60 11.86 0.19
CA THR A 7 -27.45 10.75 0.66
C THR A 7 -26.67 9.60 1.31
N PHE A 8 -25.46 9.28 0.81
CA PHE A 8 -24.67 8.15 1.27
C PHE A 8 -23.52 8.53 2.21
N ARG A 9 -23.32 9.84 2.50
CA ARG A 9 -22.19 10.31 3.32
C ARG A 9 -22.24 9.78 4.74
N ALA A 10 -23.39 9.84 5.38
CA ALA A 10 -23.56 9.39 6.75
C ALA A 10 -23.18 7.90 6.91
N LEU A 11 -23.71 7.05 6.03
CA LEU A 11 -23.39 5.63 6.02
C LEU A 11 -21.90 5.36 5.72
N THR A 12 -21.34 6.10 4.76
CA THR A 12 -19.92 5.92 4.41
C THR A 12 -19.00 6.30 5.58
N LEU A 13 -19.31 7.37 6.31
CA LEU A 13 -18.57 7.76 7.51
C LEU A 13 -18.72 6.73 8.61
N LEU A 14 -19.94 6.30 8.91
CA LEU A 14 -20.21 5.27 9.90
C LEU A 14 -19.44 3.97 9.60
N TYR A 15 -19.43 3.55 8.33
CA TYR A 15 -18.69 2.37 7.90
C TYR A 15 -17.17 2.52 8.08
N LEU A 16 -16.60 3.65 7.63
CA LEU A 16 -15.15 3.87 7.71
C LEU A 16 -14.69 3.98 9.17
N ASP A 17 -15.44 4.63 10.03
CA ASP A 17 -15.15 4.74 11.45
C ASP A 17 -15.20 3.37 12.14
N THR A 18 -16.27 2.60 11.89
CA THR A 18 -16.40 1.23 12.39
C THR A 18 -15.29 0.32 11.86
N TYR A 19 -14.95 0.44 10.58
CA TYR A 19 -13.88 -0.33 9.96
C TYR A 19 -12.51 0.03 10.56
N ALA A 20 -12.26 1.31 10.81
CA ALA A 20 -11.03 1.77 11.46
C ALA A 20 -10.87 1.18 12.86
N THR A 21 -11.95 1.08 13.61
CA THR A 21 -11.96 0.57 14.98
C THR A 21 -11.86 -0.96 15.04
N ARG A 22 -12.60 -1.67 14.17
CA ARG A 22 -12.75 -3.14 14.26
C ARG A 22 -11.74 -3.92 13.43
N VAL A 23 -11.25 -3.35 12.32
CA VAL A 23 -10.48 -4.10 11.32
C VAL A 23 -9.11 -3.49 11.08
N SER A 24 -9.04 -2.22 10.67
CA SER A 24 -7.78 -1.57 10.32
C SER A 24 -7.89 -0.06 10.30
N HIS A 25 -7.07 0.59 11.09
CA HIS A 25 -6.92 2.06 11.13
C HIS A 25 -5.92 2.61 10.10
N VAL A 26 -5.34 1.75 9.24
CA VAL A 26 -4.34 2.17 8.24
C VAL A 26 -4.97 3.13 7.24
N TYR A 27 -4.47 4.37 7.23
CA TYR A 27 -4.99 5.47 6.39
C TYR A 27 -5.14 5.10 4.91
N VAL A 28 -4.15 4.43 4.33
CA VAL A 28 -4.17 4.02 2.91
C VAL A 28 -5.34 3.07 2.63
N THR A 29 -5.62 2.14 3.54
CA THR A 29 -6.75 1.20 3.42
C THR A 29 -8.09 1.95 3.47
N LEU A 30 -8.26 2.85 4.43
CA LEU A 30 -9.47 3.67 4.57
C LEU A 30 -9.69 4.58 3.35
N ARG A 31 -8.62 5.17 2.84
CA ARG A 31 -8.64 5.99 1.62
C ARG A 31 -9.07 5.17 0.39
N HIS A 32 -8.58 3.95 0.22
CA HIS A 32 -8.98 3.07 -0.89
C HIS A 32 -10.47 2.72 -0.79
N LYS A 33 -10.96 2.38 0.40
CA LYS A 33 -12.39 2.13 0.63
C LYS A 33 -13.24 3.36 0.30
N LEU A 34 -12.84 4.54 0.79
CA LEU A 34 -13.56 5.78 0.48
C LEU A 34 -13.65 6.04 -1.02
N ILE A 35 -12.55 5.87 -1.75
CA ILE A 35 -12.52 6.07 -3.21
C ILE A 35 -13.45 5.06 -3.91
N ALA A 36 -13.36 3.79 -3.55
CA ALA A 36 -14.18 2.74 -4.16
C ALA A 36 -15.68 2.95 -3.90
N LEU A 37 -16.04 3.27 -2.66
CA LEU A 37 -17.42 3.58 -2.29
C LEU A 37 -17.92 4.86 -2.99
N GLY A 38 -17.09 5.90 -3.08
CA GLY A 38 -17.42 7.12 -3.81
C GLY A 38 -17.75 6.85 -5.27
N HIS A 39 -17.02 5.95 -5.94
CA HIS A 39 -17.34 5.54 -7.32
C HIS A 39 -18.64 4.76 -7.41
N PHE A 40 -18.93 3.87 -6.47
CA PHE A 40 -20.17 3.09 -6.44
C PHE A 40 -21.39 3.97 -6.16
N TRP A 41 -21.31 4.86 -5.18
CA TRP A 41 -22.41 5.77 -4.85
C TRP A 41 -22.71 6.76 -5.98
N ARG A 42 -21.69 7.22 -6.68
CA ARG A 42 -21.85 8.07 -7.85
C ARG A 42 -22.56 7.30 -8.98
N PHE A 43 -22.16 6.07 -9.24
CA PHE A 43 -22.84 5.19 -10.19
C PHE A 43 -24.34 5.05 -9.86
N LEU A 44 -24.68 4.81 -8.59
CA LEU A 44 -26.07 4.72 -8.18
C LEU A 44 -26.80 6.06 -8.39
N ALA A 45 -26.22 7.17 -8.00
CA ALA A 45 -26.84 8.49 -8.18
C ALA A 45 -27.07 8.86 -9.65
N GLU A 46 -26.20 8.40 -10.55
CA GLU A 46 -26.29 8.67 -11.99
C GLU A 46 -27.27 7.72 -12.71
N GLN A 47 -27.29 6.44 -12.36
CA GLN A 47 -28.03 5.41 -13.08
C GLN A 47 -29.33 4.99 -12.39
N TYR A 48 -29.46 5.21 -11.09
CA TYR A 48 -30.55 4.76 -10.23
C TYR A 48 -30.86 5.81 -9.15
N PRO A 49 -31.27 7.04 -9.56
CA PRO A 49 -31.48 8.17 -8.63
C PRO A 49 -32.55 7.93 -7.58
N GLU A 50 -33.46 6.96 -7.83
CA GLU A 50 -34.48 6.51 -6.88
C GLU A 50 -33.90 5.76 -5.67
N ILE A 51 -32.66 5.24 -5.77
CA ILE A 51 -32.02 4.52 -4.67
C ILE A 51 -31.36 5.53 -3.73
N THR A 52 -31.99 5.75 -2.61
CA THR A 52 -31.53 6.67 -1.57
C THR A 52 -30.94 5.98 -0.33
N THR A 53 -31.02 4.66 -0.26
CA THR A 53 -30.45 3.86 0.85
C THR A 53 -29.76 2.60 0.32
N SER A 54 -28.72 2.18 0.99
CA SER A 54 -28.01 0.94 0.65
C SER A 54 -28.87 -0.32 0.83
N ALA A 55 -29.87 -0.30 1.70
CA ALA A 55 -30.82 -1.39 1.88
C ALA A 55 -31.66 -1.68 0.62
N ALA A 56 -31.88 -0.68 -0.24
CA ALA A 56 -32.60 -0.83 -1.51
C ALA A 56 -31.72 -1.38 -2.66
N VAL A 57 -30.41 -1.53 -2.44
CA VAL A 57 -29.48 -2.04 -3.46
C VAL A 57 -29.68 -3.54 -3.61
N VAL A 58 -29.91 -4.00 -4.84
CA VAL A 58 -30.13 -5.41 -5.17
C VAL A 58 -29.02 -5.95 -6.07
N PRO A 59 -28.90 -7.29 -6.25
CA PRO A 59 -27.85 -7.89 -7.09
C PRO A 59 -27.80 -7.40 -8.54
N ALA A 60 -28.92 -6.93 -9.10
CA ALA A 60 -28.95 -6.32 -10.43
C ALA A 60 -28.07 -5.06 -10.50
N HIS A 61 -28.13 -4.20 -9.49
CA HIS A 61 -27.32 -2.98 -9.41
C HIS A 61 -25.82 -3.32 -9.24
N GLY A 62 -25.50 -4.32 -8.42
CA GLY A 62 -24.12 -4.81 -8.27
C GLY A 62 -23.53 -5.29 -9.60
N ARG A 63 -24.30 -6.09 -10.37
CA ARG A 63 -23.88 -6.55 -11.70
C ARG A 63 -23.76 -5.41 -12.72
N ALA A 64 -24.68 -4.44 -12.70
CA ALA A 64 -24.64 -3.27 -13.58
C ALA A 64 -23.42 -2.36 -13.26
N TYR A 65 -22.97 -2.34 -12.00
CA TYR A 65 -21.77 -1.58 -11.61
C TYR A 65 -20.48 -2.14 -12.24
N ILE A 66 -20.39 -3.44 -12.54
CA ILE A 66 -19.17 -4.07 -13.07
C ILE A 66 -18.69 -3.39 -14.37
N PRO A 67 -19.48 -3.32 -15.46
CA PRO A 67 -19.05 -2.66 -16.68
C PRO A 67 -18.81 -1.16 -16.48
N TYR A 68 -19.56 -0.48 -15.62
CA TYR A 68 -19.33 0.92 -15.29
C TYR A 68 -17.95 1.13 -14.64
N ALA A 69 -17.61 0.33 -13.63
CA ALA A 69 -16.33 0.42 -12.96
C ALA A 69 -15.16 0.19 -13.92
N ILE A 70 -15.30 -0.79 -14.84
CA ILE A 70 -14.29 -1.09 -15.86
C ILE A 70 -14.14 0.09 -16.83
N ALA A 71 -15.23 0.64 -17.33
CA ALA A 71 -15.22 1.78 -18.24
C ALA A 71 -14.57 3.01 -17.56
N ARG A 72 -14.96 3.29 -16.33
CA ARG A 72 -14.41 4.42 -15.55
C ARG A 72 -12.93 4.29 -15.22
N ALA A 73 -12.47 3.07 -14.93
CA ALA A 73 -11.05 2.81 -14.74
C ALA A 73 -10.24 3.01 -16.03
N ARG A 74 -10.82 2.73 -17.21
CA ARG A 74 -10.20 2.99 -18.52
C ARG A 74 -10.13 4.47 -18.86
N GLU A 75 -11.16 5.24 -18.56
CA GLU A 75 -11.19 6.69 -18.82
C GLU A 75 -10.07 7.43 -18.07
N ARG A 76 -9.83 7.05 -16.82
CA ARG A 76 -8.71 7.60 -16.01
C ARG A 76 -7.33 7.36 -16.62
N GLN A 77 -7.23 6.40 -17.54
CA GLN A 77 -5.96 6.00 -18.16
C GLN A 77 -5.63 6.69 -19.46
N ARG A 78 -6.58 7.36 -20.10
CA ARG A 78 -6.36 7.98 -21.42
C ARG A 78 -5.24 9.01 -21.47
N GLY A 79 -4.65 9.37 -20.32
CA GLY A 79 -3.46 10.22 -20.24
C GLY A 79 -2.12 9.48 -20.12
N GLU A 80 -2.13 8.15 -19.89
CA GLU A 80 -0.92 7.33 -19.77
C GLU A 80 -1.03 6.15 -20.73
N ASP A 81 -0.29 6.19 -21.83
CA ASP A 81 -0.22 5.13 -22.85
C ASP A 81 0.55 3.91 -22.29
N THR A 82 -0.15 3.04 -21.57
CA THR A 82 0.47 1.85 -20.95
C THR A 82 -0.04 0.52 -21.54
N GLY A 83 -0.80 0.51 -22.62
CA GLY A 83 -1.19 -0.71 -23.35
C GLY A 83 -1.92 -1.81 -22.55
N ALA A 84 -2.44 -1.52 -21.37
CA ALA A 84 -3.01 -2.52 -20.47
C ALA A 84 -4.54 -2.61 -20.58
N ASP A 85 -5.06 -3.74 -21.03
CA ASP A 85 -6.47 -4.00 -21.33
C ASP A 85 -7.44 -3.92 -20.14
N LEU A 86 -7.02 -4.24 -18.94
CA LEU A 86 -7.84 -4.21 -17.73
C LEU A 86 -6.97 -3.89 -16.52
N ARG A 87 -7.31 -2.81 -15.80
CA ARG A 87 -6.50 -2.45 -14.64
C ARG A 87 -6.93 -3.16 -13.37
N PRO A 88 -5.93 -3.46 -12.51
CA PRO A 88 -6.17 -3.86 -11.12
C PRO A 88 -7.10 -2.90 -10.39
N THR A 89 -7.14 -1.62 -10.77
CA THR A 89 -7.95 -0.56 -10.15
C THR A 89 -9.45 -0.87 -10.15
N ALA A 90 -10.03 -1.30 -11.30
CA ALA A 90 -11.45 -1.68 -11.33
C ALA A 90 -11.73 -2.88 -10.43
N HIS A 91 -10.81 -3.85 -10.42
CA HIS A 91 -10.92 -5.02 -9.54
C HIS A 91 -10.91 -4.63 -8.07
N VAL A 92 -9.99 -3.73 -7.68
CA VAL A 92 -9.94 -3.21 -6.30
C VAL A 92 -11.26 -2.54 -5.93
N TRP A 93 -11.83 -1.66 -6.77
CA TRP A 93 -13.10 -1.02 -6.49
C TRP A 93 -14.24 -2.02 -6.31
N LEU A 94 -14.32 -3.03 -7.17
CA LEU A 94 -15.33 -4.08 -7.09
C LEU A 94 -15.18 -4.94 -5.82
N LEU A 95 -13.94 -5.26 -5.45
CA LEU A 95 -13.67 -5.99 -4.22
C LEU A 95 -14.04 -5.17 -2.97
N GLU A 96 -13.70 -3.89 -2.94
CA GLU A 96 -14.02 -3.02 -1.79
C GLU A 96 -15.53 -2.81 -1.64
N VAL A 97 -16.27 -2.63 -2.75
CA VAL A 97 -17.75 -2.55 -2.72
C VAL A 97 -18.35 -3.87 -2.23
N ARG A 98 -17.85 -5.01 -2.70
CA ARG A 98 -18.29 -6.32 -2.21
C ARG A 98 -18.02 -6.48 -0.73
N THR A 99 -16.82 -6.12 -0.27
CA THR A 99 -16.44 -6.21 1.14
C THR A 99 -17.31 -5.30 2.00
N PHE A 100 -17.56 -4.07 1.57
CA PHE A 100 -18.49 -3.16 2.25
C PHE A 100 -19.85 -3.79 2.49
N PHE A 101 -20.48 -4.35 1.46
CA PHE A 101 -21.80 -4.97 1.62
C PHE A 101 -21.77 -6.23 2.47
N ALA A 102 -20.71 -7.02 2.40
CA ALA A 102 -20.53 -8.17 3.26
C ALA A 102 -20.39 -7.76 4.73
N ASP A 103 -19.57 -6.73 4.99
CA ASP A 103 -19.33 -6.21 6.33
C ASP A 103 -20.63 -5.65 6.94
N ILE A 104 -21.35 -4.77 6.24
CA ILE A 104 -22.60 -4.20 6.77
C ILE A 104 -23.70 -5.23 6.97
N CYS A 105 -23.80 -6.25 6.12
CA CYS A 105 -24.73 -7.35 6.32
C CYS A 105 -24.36 -8.18 7.56
N THR A 106 -23.06 -8.40 7.78
CA THR A 106 -22.57 -9.12 8.96
C THR A 106 -22.80 -8.30 10.23
N TRP A 107 -22.40 -7.03 10.23
CA TRP A 107 -22.55 -6.16 11.41
C TRP A 107 -24.02 -5.84 11.72
N ALA A 108 -24.90 -5.83 10.73
CA ALA A 108 -26.33 -5.63 10.94
C ALA A 108 -27.00 -6.76 11.74
N THR A 109 -26.36 -7.93 11.87
CA THR A 109 -26.89 -9.03 12.70
C THR A 109 -26.62 -8.87 14.19
N GLU A 110 -25.76 -7.92 14.57
CA GLU A 110 -25.47 -7.62 15.96
C GLU A 110 -26.69 -6.94 16.64
N PRO A 111 -26.96 -7.19 17.93
CA PRO A 111 -27.98 -6.46 18.67
C PRO A 111 -27.75 -4.96 18.61
N ASP A 112 -28.82 -4.19 18.40
CA ASP A 112 -28.80 -2.72 18.33
C ASP A 112 -27.81 -2.14 17.32
N SER A 113 -27.51 -2.86 16.28
CA SER A 113 -26.56 -2.44 15.25
C SER A 113 -27.01 -1.21 14.49
N PRO A 114 -26.18 -0.16 14.40
CA PRO A 114 -26.47 1.02 13.60
C PRO A 114 -26.54 0.71 12.09
N PHE A 115 -26.09 -0.47 11.66
CA PHE A 115 -26.13 -0.90 10.25
C PHE A 115 -27.43 -1.62 9.86
N ALA A 116 -28.27 -2.02 10.81
CA ALA A 116 -29.51 -2.73 10.52
C ALA A 116 -30.42 -2.01 9.47
N PRO A 117 -30.59 -0.67 9.50
CA PRO A 117 -31.40 0.03 8.52
C PRO A 117 -30.77 0.11 7.11
N TYR A 118 -29.48 -0.18 6.99
CA TYR A 118 -28.68 -0.03 5.76
C TYR A 118 -28.34 -1.35 5.07
N ALA A 119 -28.51 -2.46 5.74
CA ALA A 119 -28.16 -3.79 5.21
C ALA A 119 -29.16 -4.22 4.12
N PRO A 120 -28.71 -4.54 2.90
CA PRO A 120 -29.57 -5.11 1.88
C PRO A 120 -29.95 -6.54 2.26
N ARG A 121 -31.11 -6.99 1.79
CA ARG A 121 -31.58 -8.38 2.01
C ARG A 121 -30.64 -9.46 1.43
N ILE A 122 -29.97 -9.11 0.33
CA ILE A 122 -29.00 -9.97 -0.38
C ILE A 122 -27.81 -9.13 -0.74
N VAL A 123 -26.60 -9.62 -0.46
CA VAL A 123 -25.35 -8.95 -0.84
C VAL A 123 -25.35 -8.65 -2.35
N PRO A 124 -25.28 -7.37 -2.75
CA PRO A 124 -25.46 -6.98 -4.15
C PRO A 124 -24.39 -7.48 -5.11
N LEU A 125 -23.17 -7.71 -4.62
CA LEU A 125 -22.03 -8.14 -5.43
C LEU A 125 -21.34 -9.31 -4.75
N MET A 126 -21.36 -10.48 -5.37
CA MET A 126 -20.76 -11.70 -4.84
C MET A 126 -19.48 -12.06 -5.60
N ARG A 127 -18.64 -12.92 -5.03
CA ARG A 127 -17.42 -13.42 -5.66
C ARG A 127 -17.68 -14.03 -7.05
N ARG A 128 -18.77 -14.79 -7.18
CA ARG A 128 -19.17 -15.42 -8.45
C ARG A 128 -19.44 -14.42 -9.58
N ASP A 129 -19.91 -13.22 -9.23
CA ASP A 129 -20.20 -12.17 -10.22
C ASP A 129 -18.92 -11.56 -10.81
N LEU A 130 -17.76 -11.79 -10.16
CA LEU A 130 -16.45 -11.32 -10.59
C LEU A 130 -15.64 -12.41 -11.32
N VAL A 131 -16.15 -13.63 -11.41
CA VAL A 131 -15.49 -14.73 -12.13
C VAL A 131 -15.65 -14.51 -13.63
N GLY A 132 -14.58 -14.74 -14.39
CA GLY A 132 -14.61 -14.67 -15.86
C GLY A 132 -14.48 -13.26 -16.46
N ILE A 133 -14.39 -12.19 -15.65
CA ILE A 133 -14.25 -10.81 -16.14
C ILE A 133 -12.82 -10.51 -16.68
N GLY A 134 -11.91 -11.48 -16.62
CA GLY A 134 -10.54 -11.32 -17.11
C GLY A 134 -9.54 -10.70 -16.13
N PHE A 135 -9.94 -10.45 -14.88
CA PHE A 135 -9.06 -9.92 -13.84
C PHE A 135 -7.89 -10.84 -13.52
N GLU A 136 -8.06 -12.15 -13.65
CA GLU A 136 -6.99 -13.12 -13.42
C GLU A 136 -5.88 -12.99 -14.47
N LYS A 137 -6.25 -12.78 -15.75
CA LYS A 137 -5.28 -12.49 -16.80
C LYS A 137 -4.55 -11.17 -16.56
N ALA A 138 -5.28 -10.11 -16.16
CA ALA A 138 -4.69 -8.82 -15.83
C ALA A 138 -3.71 -8.95 -14.65
N ARG A 139 -4.09 -9.69 -13.61
CA ARG A 139 -3.24 -9.97 -12.45
C ARG A 139 -1.98 -10.76 -12.84
N ALA A 140 -2.13 -11.80 -13.66
CA ALA A 140 -0.99 -12.59 -14.12
C ALA A 140 -0.01 -11.74 -14.96
N ARG A 141 -0.50 -10.87 -15.85
CA ARG A 141 0.33 -9.92 -16.61
C ARG A 141 1.05 -8.92 -15.69
N THR A 142 0.34 -8.38 -14.70
CA THR A 142 0.95 -7.48 -13.70
C THR A 142 2.04 -8.20 -12.93
N GLN A 143 1.79 -9.43 -12.48
CA GLN A 143 2.78 -10.25 -11.77
C GLN A 143 4.00 -10.56 -12.64
N ALA A 144 3.79 -10.93 -13.90
CA ALA A 144 4.89 -11.17 -14.85
C ALA A 144 5.75 -9.91 -15.05
N ARG A 145 5.12 -8.73 -15.17
CA ARG A 145 5.84 -7.45 -15.27
C ARG A 145 6.62 -7.14 -13.99
N ILE A 146 6.04 -7.35 -12.81
CA ILE A 146 6.74 -7.17 -11.53
C ILE A 146 7.96 -8.10 -11.48
N THR A 147 7.79 -9.38 -11.83
CA THR A 147 8.90 -10.34 -11.88
C THR A 147 10.00 -9.89 -12.83
N ALA A 148 9.66 -9.44 -14.04
CA ALA A 148 10.64 -8.90 -14.98
C ALA A 148 11.38 -7.67 -14.40
N THR A 149 10.65 -6.73 -13.79
CA THR A 149 11.25 -5.55 -13.15
C THR A 149 12.19 -5.95 -12.00
N VAL A 150 11.84 -6.97 -11.20
CA VAL A 150 12.72 -7.46 -10.12
C VAL A 150 14.00 -8.05 -10.69
N LEU A 151 13.91 -8.87 -11.76
CA LEU A 151 15.10 -9.43 -12.42
C LEU A 151 16.00 -8.36 -13.03
N ASP A 152 15.41 -7.33 -13.65
CA ASP A 152 16.15 -6.18 -14.16
C ASP A 152 16.84 -5.41 -13.03
N LEU A 153 16.14 -5.19 -11.92
CA LEU A 153 16.69 -4.53 -10.73
C LEU A 153 17.85 -5.33 -10.13
N GLU A 154 17.71 -6.65 -10.00
CA GLU A 154 18.79 -7.53 -9.53
C GLU A 154 20.04 -7.42 -10.41
N ARG A 155 19.87 -7.39 -11.73
CA ARG A 155 20.99 -7.24 -12.69
C ARG A 155 21.67 -5.88 -12.55
N GLU A 156 20.92 -4.81 -12.39
CA GLU A 156 21.44 -3.44 -12.31
C GLU A 156 21.91 -3.05 -10.90
N MET A 157 21.58 -3.84 -9.88
CA MET A 157 21.88 -3.51 -8.48
C MET A 157 23.37 -3.21 -8.20
N PRO A 158 24.35 -3.96 -8.76
CA PRO A 158 25.76 -3.62 -8.58
C PRO A 158 26.09 -2.21 -9.10
N THR A 159 25.52 -1.82 -10.24
CA THR A 159 25.70 -0.48 -10.83
C THR A 159 25.06 0.60 -9.96
N ILE A 160 23.84 0.37 -9.48
CA ILE A 160 23.11 1.30 -8.60
C ILE A 160 23.92 1.55 -7.32
N ARG A 161 24.42 0.49 -6.68
CA ARG A 161 25.25 0.61 -5.47
C ARG A 161 26.55 1.37 -5.72
N ALA A 162 27.23 1.06 -6.83
CA ALA A 162 28.47 1.75 -7.21
C ALA A 162 28.21 3.25 -7.49
N CYS A 163 27.14 3.59 -8.16
CA CYS A 163 26.74 4.97 -8.41
C CYS A 163 26.43 5.72 -7.11
N ALA A 164 25.63 5.15 -6.22
CA ALA A 164 25.29 5.76 -4.94
C ALA A 164 26.55 6.07 -4.11
N LEU A 165 27.44 5.07 -3.99
CA LEU A 165 28.74 5.24 -3.31
C LEU A 165 29.62 6.32 -3.95
N GLN A 166 29.67 6.36 -5.29
CA GLN A 166 30.45 7.34 -6.02
C GLN A 166 29.91 8.76 -5.82
N HIS A 167 28.60 8.95 -5.86
CA HIS A 167 27.98 10.24 -5.60
C HIS A 167 28.30 10.76 -4.20
N TRP A 168 28.21 9.91 -3.19
CA TRP A 168 28.59 10.27 -1.82
C TRP A 168 30.08 10.64 -1.73
N LYS A 169 30.99 9.86 -2.29
CA LYS A 169 32.44 10.17 -2.30
C LYS A 169 32.75 11.52 -2.95
N VAL A 170 32.09 11.82 -4.06
CA VAL A 170 32.25 13.10 -4.77
C VAL A 170 31.76 14.27 -3.90
N ALA A 171 30.60 14.13 -3.27
CA ALA A 171 30.04 15.16 -2.40
C ALA A 171 30.92 15.37 -1.14
N THR A 172 31.43 14.30 -0.52
CA THR A 172 32.36 14.38 0.61
C THR A 172 33.67 15.09 0.24
N ALA A 173 34.21 14.79 -0.95
CA ALA A 173 35.39 15.49 -1.47
C ALA A 173 35.13 16.98 -1.70
N ALA A 174 33.97 17.32 -2.29
CA ALA A 174 33.56 18.71 -2.50
C ALA A 174 33.39 19.48 -1.18
N LEU A 175 32.78 18.83 -0.17
CA LEU A 175 32.64 19.41 1.17
C LEU A 175 34.00 19.67 1.82
N SER A 176 34.97 18.78 1.63
CA SER A 176 36.34 18.96 2.15
C SER A 176 37.07 20.16 1.54
N LEU A 177 36.73 20.53 0.29
CA LEU A 177 37.30 21.70 -0.40
C LEU A 177 36.61 23.01 -0.02
N THR A 178 35.36 22.93 0.42
CA THR A 178 34.56 24.11 0.79
C THR A 178 33.92 23.96 2.18
N PRO A 179 34.73 23.89 3.25
CA PRO A 179 34.23 23.72 4.62
C PRO A 179 33.31 24.90 4.99
N GLY A 180 32.09 24.56 5.45
CA GLY A 180 31.10 25.55 5.88
C GLY A 180 30.16 26.06 4.80
N ASP A 181 30.31 25.65 3.54
CA ASP A 181 29.27 25.90 2.51
C ASP A 181 28.04 25.05 2.80
N ARG A 182 26.91 25.72 3.10
CA ARG A 182 25.64 25.08 3.40
C ARG A 182 25.13 24.17 2.27
N ARG A 183 25.43 24.51 1.02
CA ARG A 183 25.01 23.70 -0.13
C ARG A 183 25.83 22.43 -0.22
N ALA A 184 27.15 22.50 0.02
CA ALA A 184 28.03 21.34 0.06
C ALA A 184 27.66 20.38 1.21
N VAL A 185 27.34 20.93 2.40
CA VAL A 185 26.86 20.13 3.55
C VAL A 185 25.54 19.43 3.22
N ALA A 186 24.57 20.13 2.63
CA ALA A 186 23.28 19.55 2.27
C ALA A 186 23.41 18.48 1.15
N ALA A 187 24.30 18.70 0.18
CA ALA A 187 24.54 17.75 -0.90
C ALA A 187 25.23 16.47 -0.38
N GLU A 188 26.23 16.62 0.51
CA GLU A 188 26.88 15.48 1.13
C GLU A 188 25.90 14.67 1.96
N ALA A 189 25.10 15.31 2.83
CA ALA A 189 24.11 14.64 3.64
C ALA A 189 23.05 13.91 2.79
N ALA A 190 22.57 14.51 1.71
CA ALA A 190 21.61 13.87 0.80
C ALA A 190 22.21 12.63 0.14
N THR A 191 23.42 12.73 -0.41
CA THR A 191 24.07 11.61 -1.10
C THR A 191 24.51 10.51 -0.14
N PHE A 192 24.86 10.86 1.12
CA PHE A 192 25.10 9.90 2.19
C PHE A 192 23.85 9.06 2.46
N TRP A 193 22.69 9.71 2.66
CA TRP A 193 21.44 9.01 2.92
C TRP A 193 20.96 8.17 1.74
N ASP A 194 21.16 8.63 0.51
CA ASP A 194 20.88 7.85 -0.70
C ASP A 194 21.69 6.55 -0.70
N TRP A 195 23.02 6.64 -0.46
CA TRP A 195 23.90 5.47 -0.35
C TRP A 195 23.52 4.57 0.83
N ALA A 196 23.34 5.13 2.01
CA ALA A 196 23.06 4.38 3.22
C ALA A 196 21.74 3.60 3.11
N LEU A 197 20.70 4.24 2.54
CA LEU A 197 19.40 3.63 2.34
C LEU A 197 19.45 2.50 1.31
N VAL A 198 20.14 2.69 0.18
CA VAL A 198 20.33 1.63 -0.82
C VAL A 198 21.03 0.43 -0.19
N GLU A 199 22.14 0.64 0.51
CA GLU A 199 22.88 -0.45 1.17
C GLU A 199 22.06 -1.13 2.26
N LEU A 200 21.38 -0.37 3.11
CA LEU A 200 20.54 -0.89 4.18
C LEU A 200 19.43 -1.79 3.61
N LEU A 201 18.68 -1.32 2.61
CA LEU A 201 17.60 -2.07 2.00
C LEU A 201 18.09 -3.34 1.30
N VAL A 202 19.19 -3.26 0.55
CA VAL A 202 19.76 -4.40 -0.19
C VAL A 202 20.26 -5.49 0.74
N GLN A 203 20.92 -5.11 1.84
CA GLN A 203 21.54 -6.09 2.73
C GLN A 203 20.61 -6.65 3.80
N SER A 204 19.53 -5.93 4.13
CA SER A 204 18.59 -6.37 5.16
C SER A 204 17.27 -6.91 4.60
N GLY A 205 16.89 -6.56 3.37
CA GLY A 205 15.57 -6.86 2.80
C GLY A 205 14.42 -6.16 3.54
N LEU A 206 14.69 -5.03 4.19
CA LEU A 206 13.68 -4.21 4.85
C LEU A 206 12.75 -3.53 3.84
N ARG A 207 11.54 -3.23 4.28
CA ARG A 207 10.69 -2.26 3.60
C ARG A 207 11.16 -0.85 3.92
N ILE A 208 10.86 0.10 3.04
CA ILE A 208 11.25 1.50 3.24
C ILE A 208 10.67 2.08 4.55
N GLU A 209 9.42 1.72 4.86
CA GLU A 209 8.76 2.14 6.10
C GLU A 209 9.47 1.56 7.32
N GLU A 210 9.85 0.26 7.27
CA GLU A 210 10.59 -0.41 8.35
C GLU A 210 11.98 0.23 8.55
N ALA A 211 12.66 0.57 7.44
CA ALA A 211 13.96 1.22 7.50
C ALA A 211 13.89 2.63 8.12
N SER A 212 12.82 3.39 7.82
CA SER A 212 12.62 4.75 8.36
C SER A 212 12.27 4.77 9.85
N GLU A 213 11.80 3.67 10.41
CA GLU A 213 11.43 3.53 11.83
C GLU A 213 12.56 2.95 12.70
N LEU A 214 13.70 2.57 12.09
CA LEU A 214 14.83 2.02 12.84
C LEU A 214 15.45 3.06 13.77
N THR A 215 15.85 2.56 14.93
CA THR A 215 16.61 3.31 15.94
C THR A 215 17.82 2.50 16.39
N THR A 216 18.77 3.12 17.07
CA THR A 216 19.91 2.44 17.67
C THR A 216 19.50 1.39 18.72
N LEU A 217 18.31 1.55 19.31
CA LEU A 217 17.76 0.58 20.29
C LEU A 217 17.28 -0.73 19.64
N ASP A 218 17.11 -0.74 18.31
CA ASP A 218 16.70 -1.93 17.57
C ASP A 218 17.89 -2.87 17.27
N ILE A 219 19.14 -2.48 17.64
CA ILE A 219 20.33 -3.29 17.50
C ILE A 219 20.54 -4.10 18.78
N LEU A 220 20.35 -5.41 18.68
CA LEU A 220 20.49 -6.33 19.82
C LEU A 220 21.82 -7.05 19.77
N LYS A 221 22.62 -6.89 20.82
CA LYS A 221 23.85 -7.68 21.03
C LYS A 221 23.52 -9.02 21.68
N ARG A 222 24.05 -10.11 21.16
CA ARG A 222 23.94 -11.47 21.71
C ARG A 222 25.31 -12.09 21.80
N GLN A 223 25.54 -12.90 22.85
CA GLN A 223 26.76 -13.68 23.03
C GLN A 223 26.40 -15.17 23.07
N LEU A 224 27.13 -15.98 22.32
CA LEU A 224 27.00 -17.42 22.33
C LEU A 224 27.78 -18.01 23.52
N ALA A 225 27.51 -19.29 23.84
CA ALA A 225 28.18 -19.99 24.92
C ALA A 225 29.71 -20.13 24.70
N ASP A 226 30.15 -20.08 23.44
CA ASP A 226 31.58 -20.10 23.05
C ASP A 226 32.25 -18.71 23.10
N GLY A 227 31.54 -17.69 23.60
CA GLY A 227 32.08 -16.33 23.75
C GLY A 227 31.91 -15.45 22.49
N ARG A 228 31.54 -16.00 21.34
CA ARG A 228 31.31 -15.20 20.12
C ARG A 228 30.14 -14.23 20.30
N VAL A 229 30.36 -13.01 19.83
CA VAL A 229 29.35 -11.96 19.84
C VAL A 229 28.77 -11.81 18.42
N TYR A 230 27.48 -11.70 18.35
CA TYR A 230 26.77 -11.35 17.10
C TYR A 230 25.70 -10.29 17.37
N TYR A 231 25.35 -9.57 16.33
CA TYR A 231 24.35 -8.52 16.39
C TYR A 231 23.13 -8.91 15.57
N LEU A 232 21.99 -8.50 16.06
CA LEU A 232 20.68 -8.74 15.45
C LEU A 232 19.98 -7.39 15.31
N LEU A 233 19.31 -7.20 14.19
CA LEU A 233 18.42 -6.06 13.95
C LEU A 233 17.00 -6.48 14.26
N HIS A 234 16.38 -5.85 15.23
CA HIS A 234 14.99 -6.05 15.61
C HIS A 234 14.10 -5.14 14.73
N ILE A 235 13.18 -5.74 13.99
CA ILE A 235 12.23 -5.04 13.15
C ILE A 235 10.86 -5.06 13.84
N LYS A 236 10.35 -3.88 14.14
CA LYS A 236 9.03 -3.71 14.75
C LYS A 236 7.92 -4.27 13.87
N PRO A 237 6.76 -4.63 14.45
CA PRO A 237 5.62 -5.06 13.67
C PRO A 237 5.25 -4.02 12.59
N SER A 238 5.11 -4.50 11.36
CA SER A 238 4.70 -3.69 10.22
C SER A 238 3.39 -4.24 9.64
N LYS A 239 3.19 -4.20 8.34
CA LYS A 239 1.97 -4.57 7.62
C LYS A 239 1.27 -5.88 8.05
N PHE A 240 2.00 -6.84 8.62
CA PHE A 240 1.44 -8.13 9.08
C PHE A 240 1.49 -8.30 10.59
N ASP A 241 1.74 -7.23 11.32
CA ASP A 241 1.74 -7.17 12.80
C ASP A 241 2.68 -8.20 13.46
N ARG A 242 3.80 -8.50 12.79
CA ARG A 242 4.81 -9.46 13.25
C ARG A 242 6.17 -8.80 13.34
N ALA A 243 6.72 -8.78 14.56
CA ALA A 243 8.14 -8.47 14.75
C ALA A 243 9.01 -9.57 14.13
N ARG A 244 10.16 -9.19 13.62
CA ARG A 244 11.18 -10.13 13.13
C ARG A 244 12.57 -9.67 13.52
N VAL A 245 13.50 -10.60 13.51
CA VAL A 245 14.89 -10.33 13.83
C VAL A 245 15.75 -10.76 12.64
N ILE A 246 16.67 -9.89 12.23
CA ILE A 246 17.58 -10.11 11.11
C ILE A 246 19.01 -10.15 11.65
N PRO A 247 19.85 -11.15 11.32
CA PRO A 247 21.25 -11.15 11.69
C PRO A 247 22.00 -10.03 10.95
N ILE A 248 22.84 -9.29 11.69
CA ILE A 248 23.69 -8.24 11.12
C ILE A 248 25.00 -8.90 10.69
N GLY A 249 25.15 -9.13 9.39
CA GLY A 249 26.42 -9.56 8.79
C GLY A 249 27.40 -8.38 8.64
N ASP A 250 28.65 -8.68 8.25
CA ASP A 250 29.73 -7.69 8.16
C ASP A 250 29.41 -6.50 7.25
N GLY A 251 28.69 -6.75 6.13
CA GLY A 251 28.28 -5.70 5.21
C GLY A 251 27.30 -4.74 5.84
N LEU A 252 26.19 -5.29 6.38
CA LEU A 252 25.16 -4.51 7.06
C LEU A 252 25.71 -3.80 8.30
N GLY A 253 26.60 -4.47 9.04
CA GLY A 253 27.27 -3.89 10.21
C GLY A 253 28.09 -2.65 9.87
N ARG A 254 28.80 -2.64 8.73
CA ARG A 254 29.54 -1.46 8.25
C ARG A 254 28.61 -0.29 7.91
N VAL A 255 27.53 -0.55 7.21
CA VAL A 255 26.55 0.49 6.87
C VAL A 255 25.93 1.10 8.12
N ILE A 256 25.53 0.27 9.08
CA ILE A 256 24.98 0.73 10.36
C ILE A 256 26.02 1.56 11.14
N ALA A 257 27.29 1.15 11.15
CA ALA A 257 28.36 1.88 11.83
C ALA A 257 28.63 3.27 11.19
N GLU A 258 28.40 3.44 9.88
CA GLU A 258 28.50 4.74 9.21
C GLU A 258 27.29 5.65 9.50
N ILE A 259 26.12 5.07 9.82
CA ILE A 259 24.90 5.82 10.13
C ILE A 259 24.91 6.35 11.57
N ILE A 260 25.52 5.65 12.51
CA ILE A 260 25.56 5.98 13.95
C ILE A 260 26.71 6.95 14.26
#